data_4e0ccab44feccf35233414287e9d9f7c
#
_entry.id   4e0ccab44feccf35233414287e9d9f7c
#
_cell.length_a   1.000
_cell.length_b   1.000
_cell.length_c   1.000
_cell.angle_alpha   90.00
_cell.angle_beta   90.00
_cell.angle_gamma   90.00
#
_symmetry.space_group_name_H-M   'P 1'
#
loop_
_entity.id
_entity.type
_entity.pdbx_description
1 polymer ?
#
loop_
_entity_poly.entity_id
_entity_poly.type
_entity_poly.pdbx_seq_one_letter_code
_entity_poly.pdbx_strand_id
1 'polypeptide(L)'
;ERSLPKAAVCFTTPAMTRRAAEWLSRLGGCRPLAILSDDFDDIVWQSEAENADLLLLGVSFSEGAEEPRDITARCDVAVEVRKRRPECRVYLACEAGHPERLPALEKAVELGLIDGYFIGELTARQARLWLAETQRQRRMRS
;
A
#
# COMPACT_ATOMS: atom_id res chain seq x y z
N GLU A 1 26.62 1.87 -3.93
CA GLU A 1 25.45 1.56 -4.70
C GLU A 1 24.17 1.51 -3.85
N ARG A 2 23.11 2.02 -4.39
CA ARG A 2 21.86 2.06 -3.64
C ARG A 2 20.87 1.03 -4.19
N SER A 3 20.31 0.24 -3.29
CA SER A 3 19.26 -0.66 -3.67
C SER A 3 17.98 0.13 -3.97
N LEU A 4 17.12 -0.44 -4.79
CA LEU A 4 15.81 0.15 -5.07
C LEU A 4 14.89 -0.05 -3.86
N PRO A 5 13.91 0.83 -3.66
CA PRO A 5 12.94 0.64 -2.60
C PRO A 5 12.09 -0.61 -2.86
N LYS A 6 11.73 -1.29 -1.80
CA LYS A 6 10.86 -2.45 -1.90
C LYS A 6 9.41 -2.01 -1.76
N ALA A 7 8.61 -2.29 -2.78
CA ALA A 7 7.20 -1.93 -2.83
C ALA A 7 6.35 -3.19 -2.69
N ALA A 8 5.75 -3.37 -1.51
CA ALA A 8 4.88 -4.51 -1.27
C ALA A 8 3.45 -4.16 -1.69
N VAL A 9 2.77 -5.12 -2.28
CA VAL A 9 1.38 -4.95 -2.69
C VAL A 9 0.53 -6.10 -2.17
N CYS A 10 -0.65 -5.77 -1.68
CA CYS A 10 -1.63 -6.75 -1.24
C CYS A 10 -3.01 -6.21 -1.60
N PHE A 11 -3.55 -6.68 -2.72
CA PHE A 11 -4.85 -6.23 -3.20
C PHE A 11 -5.94 -7.20 -2.74
N THR A 12 -7.14 -7.01 -3.25
CA THR A 12 -8.30 -7.76 -2.76
C THR A 12 -8.38 -9.19 -3.29
N THR A 13 -7.63 -9.51 -4.33
CA THR A 13 -7.49 -10.89 -4.82
C THR A 13 -6.04 -11.16 -5.17
N PRO A 14 -5.62 -12.44 -5.11
CA PRO A 14 -4.24 -12.77 -5.53
C PRO A 14 -3.94 -12.39 -6.97
N ALA A 15 -4.93 -12.51 -7.86
CA ALA A 15 -4.73 -12.14 -9.26
C ALA A 15 -4.45 -10.66 -9.43
N MET A 16 -5.19 -9.82 -8.72
CA MET A 16 -4.97 -8.36 -8.74
C MET A 16 -3.62 -8.00 -8.15
N THR A 17 -3.25 -8.68 -7.08
CA THR A 17 -1.95 -8.46 -6.44
C THR A 17 -0.80 -8.78 -7.39
N ARG A 18 -0.88 -9.90 -8.08
CA ARG A 18 0.15 -10.29 -9.05
C ARG A 18 0.25 -9.31 -10.21
N ARG A 19 -0.89 -8.85 -10.72
CA ARG A 19 -0.91 -7.88 -11.81
C ARG A 19 -0.29 -6.55 -11.39
N ALA A 20 -0.59 -6.11 -10.18
CA ALA A 20 -0.02 -4.88 -9.66
C ALA A 20 1.50 -5.00 -9.53
N ALA A 21 1.98 -6.13 -9.00
CA ALA A 21 3.41 -6.35 -8.85
C ALA A 21 4.10 -6.39 -10.23
N GLU A 22 3.50 -7.04 -11.21
CA GLU A 22 4.05 -7.06 -12.57
C GLU A 22 4.10 -5.66 -13.18
N TRP A 23 3.04 -4.89 -12.97
CA TRP A 23 3.00 -3.53 -13.49
C TRP A 23 4.10 -2.66 -12.88
N LEU A 24 4.29 -2.78 -11.56
CA LEU A 24 5.37 -2.05 -10.88
C LEU A 24 6.75 -2.51 -11.37
N SER A 25 6.89 -3.78 -11.65
CA SER A 25 8.15 -4.31 -12.18
C SER A 25 8.47 -3.69 -13.54
N ARG A 26 7.46 -3.57 -14.40
CA ARG A 26 7.64 -2.95 -15.71
C ARG A 26 7.89 -1.45 -15.62
N LEU A 27 7.26 -0.79 -14.64
CA LEU A 27 7.46 0.63 -14.43
C LEU A 27 8.91 0.92 -14.03
N GLY A 28 9.49 0.05 -13.23
CA GLY A 28 10.83 0.24 -12.71
C GLY A 28 10.88 1.17 -11.52
N GLY A 29 12.06 1.32 -10.96
CA GLY A 29 12.27 2.22 -9.83
C GLY A 29 11.96 1.59 -8.47
N CYS A 30 11.59 0.33 -8.44
CA CYS A 30 11.34 -0.38 -7.18
C CYS A 30 11.50 -1.89 -7.37
N ARG A 31 11.58 -2.60 -6.26
CA ARG A 31 11.52 -4.06 -6.25
C ARG A 31 10.17 -4.45 -5.69
N PRO A 32 9.24 -4.94 -6.54
CA PRO A 32 7.91 -5.28 -6.07
C PRO A 32 7.88 -6.59 -5.29
N LEU A 33 6.99 -6.67 -4.32
CA LEU A 33 6.75 -7.86 -3.53
C LEU A 33 5.24 -8.11 -3.50
N ALA A 34 4.80 -9.26 -4.00
CA ALA A 34 3.38 -9.61 -3.95
C ALA A 34 3.09 -10.35 -2.65
N ILE A 35 2.21 -9.78 -1.84
CA ILE A 35 1.72 -10.43 -0.62
C ILE A 35 0.35 -11.01 -0.96
N LEU A 36 0.26 -12.31 -1.06
CA LEU A 36 -0.93 -12.98 -1.57
C LEU A 36 -1.96 -13.32 -0.50
N SER A 37 -1.58 -13.20 0.77
CA SER A 37 -2.49 -13.45 1.88
C SER A 37 -3.20 -12.18 2.32
N ASP A 38 -4.48 -12.30 2.67
CA ASP A 38 -5.27 -11.20 3.23
C ASP A 38 -5.18 -11.15 4.75
N ASP A 39 -4.51 -12.13 5.35
CA ASP A 39 -4.46 -12.21 6.80
C ASP A 39 -3.66 -11.06 7.40
N PHE A 40 -4.18 -10.46 8.46
CA PHE A 40 -3.55 -9.33 9.12
C PHE A 40 -2.10 -9.64 9.51
N ASP A 41 -1.91 -10.75 10.21
CA ASP A 41 -0.58 -11.10 10.71
C ASP A 41 0.40 -11.40 9.57
N ASP A 42 -0.07 -12.04 8.50
CA ASP A 42 0.78 -12.36 7.36
C ASP A 42 1.25 -11.09 6.65
N ILE A 43 0.36 -10.13 6.46
CA ILE A 43 0.71 -8.87 5.79
C ILE A 43 1.75 -8.11 6.63
N VAL A 44 1.50 -8.00 7.92
CA VAL A 44 2.41 -7.30 8.83
C VAL A 44 3.76 -8.00 8.86
N TRP A 45 3.75 -9.33 9.02
CA TRP A 45 4.99 -10.09 9.11
C TRP A 45 5.81 -10.01 7.82
N GLN A 46 5.19 -10.17 6.67
CA GLN A 46 5.92 -10.11 5.41
C GLN A 46 6.46 -8.71 5.12
N SER A 47 5.68 -7.69 5.45
CA SER A 47 6.13 -6.31 5.27
C SER A 47 7.38 -6.02 6.09
N GLU A 48 7.41 -6.51 7.32
CA GLU A 48 8.55 -6.33 8.20
C GLU A 48 9.75 -7.19 7.75
N ALA A 49 9.51 -8.47 7.52
CA ALA A 49 10.58 -9.42 7.17
C ALA A 49 11.28 -9.04 5.87
N GLU A 50 10.53 -8.50 4.91
CA GLU A 50 11.08 -8.12 3.61
C GLU A 50 11.56 -6.67 3.57
N ASN A 51 11.45 -5.96 4.68
CA ASN A 51 11.86 -4.56 4.77
C ASN A 51 11.15 -3.67 3.74
N ALA A 52 9.83 -3.78 3.70
CA ALA A 52 9.04 -2.99 2.76
C ALA A 52 9.21 -1.50 3.06
N ASP A 53 9.48 -0.72 2.03
CA ASP A 53 9.59 0.73 2.11
C ASP A 53 8.27 1.41 1.77
N LEU A 54 7.44 0.72 1.02
CA LEU A 54 6.15 1.20 0.58
C LEU A 54 5.20 0.01 0.53
N LEU A 55 3.97 0.20 0.97
CA LEU A 55 2.96 -0.85 0.99
C LEU A 55 1.67 -0.31 0.36
N LEU A 56 1.18 -1.02 -0.65
CA LEU A 56 -0.11 -0.70 -1.28
C LEU A 56 -1.13 -1.75 -0.85
N LEU A 57 -2.20 -1.30 -0.21
CA LEU A 57 -3.26 -2.19 0.29
C LEU A 57 -4.55 -1.95 -0.48
N GLY A 58 -5.07 -2.97 -1.11
CA GLY A 58 -6.35 -2.89 -1.80
C GLY A 58 -7.51 -2.86 -0.83
N VAL A 59 -8.50 -2.04 -1.11
CA VAL A 59 -9.72 -1.90 -0.30
C VAL A 59 -10.91 -2.19 -1.17
N SER A 60 -11.84 -3.01 -0.67
CA SER A 60 -13.09 -3.27 -1.36
C SER A 60 -14.21 -2.48 -0.69
N PHE A 61 -15.01 -1.81 -1.51
CA PHE A 61 -16.19 -1.09 -1.06
C PHE A 61 -17.47 -1.79 -1.46
N SER A 62 -17.36 -2.98 -2.04
CA SER A 62 -18.52 -3.73 -2.49
C SER A 62 -19.44 -4.06 -1.33
N GLU A 63 -20.73 -4.13 -1.59
CA GLU A 63 -21.71 -4.50 -0.59
C GLU A 63 -21.36 -5.87 -0.01
N GLY A 64 -21.35 -5.95 1.32
CA GLY A 64 -20.94 -7.17 2.00
C GLY A 64 -19.46 -7.33 2.19
N ALA A 65 -18.65 -6.37 1.71
CA ALA A 65 -17.22 -6.41 1.96
C ALA A 65 -16.95 -6.13 3.43
N GLU A 66 -16.19 -7.02 4.05
CA GLU A 66 -15.87 -6.92 5.46
C GLU A 66 -14.37 -7.18 5.64
N GLU A 67 -13.96 -7.28 6.89
CA GLU A 67 -12.59 -7.69 7.16
C GLU A 67 -12.25 -8.95 6.34
N PRO A 68 -11.02 -9.01 5.82
CA PRO A 68 -9.90 -8.08 6.10
C PRO A 68 -9.74 -6.97 5.06
N ARG A 69 -10.74 -6.70 4.22
CA ARG A 69 -10.59 -5.84 3.04
C ARG A 69 -11.24 -4.46 3.14
N ASP A 70 -11.87 -4.13 4.27
CA ASP A 70 -12.50 -2.81 4.41
C ASP A 70 -11.47 -1.76 4.86
N ILE A 71 -11.90 -0.50 4.88
CA ILE A 71 -11.02 0.61 5.23
C ILE A 71 -10.46 0.44 6.63
N THR A 72 -11.32 0.08 7.58
CA THR A 72 -10.91 -0.04 8.98
C THR A 72 -9.84 -1.11 9.14
N ALA A 73 -10.07 -2.28 8.56
CA ALA A 73 -9.11 -3.37 8.65
C ALA A 73 -7.77 -3.01 8.00
N ARG A 74 -7.82 -2.33 6.85
CA ARG A 74 -6.58 -1.95 6.16
C ARG A 74 -5.84 -0.86 6.92
N CYS A 75 -6.55 0.06 7.56
CA CYS A 75 -5.91 1.06 8.42
C CYS A 75 -5.24 0.42 9.62
N ASP A 76 -5.86 -0.62 10.19
CA ASP A 76 -5.26 -1.35 11.31
C ASP A 76 -3.95 -2.02 10.88
N VAL A 77 -3.92 -2.59 9.68
CA VAL A 77 -2.70 -3.15 9.13
C VAL A 77 -1.63 -2.06 8.98
N ALA A 78 -2.03 -0.91 8.42
CA ALA A 78 -1.10 0.20 8.22
C ALA A 78 -0.48 0.67 9.52
N VAL A 79 -1.30 0.81 10.55
CA VAL A 79 -0.82 1.24 11.87
C VAL A 79 0.20 0.25 12.43
N GLU A 80 -0.10 -1.04 12.32
CA GLU A 80 0.80 -2.05 12.87
C GLU A 80 2.10 -2.14 12.09
N VAL A 81 2.02 -2.07 10.75
CA VAL A 81 3.22 -2.08 9.91
C VAL A 81 4.14 -0.91 10.29
N ARG A 82 3.56 0.27 10.47
CA ARG A 82 4.34 1.46 10.78
C ARG A 82 4.89 1.47 12.20
N LYS A 83 4.29 0.73 13.11
CA LYS A 83 4.90 0.52 14.43
C LYS A 83 6.19 -0.27 14.32
N ARG A 84 6.25 -1.23 13.42
CA ARG A 84 7.42 -2.08 13.23
C ARG A 84 8.42 -1.48 12.27
N ARG A 85 7.94 -0.72 11.29
CA ARG A 85 8.78 -0.03 10.31
C ARG A 85 8.26 1.39 10.14
N PRO A 86 8.68 2.31 11.03
CA PRO A 86 8.17 3.70 11.00
C PRO A 86 8.39 4.41 9.67
N GLU A 87 9.37 3.98 8.89
CA GLU A 87 9.69 4.60 7.60
C GLU A 87 8.87 4.03 6.45
N CYS A 88 8.12 2.95 6.67
CA CYS A 88 7.29 2.37 5.62
C CYS A 88 6.09 3.28 5.34
N ARG A 89 5.90 3.62 4.07
CA ARG A 89 4.75 4.43 3.65
C ARG A 89 3.63 3.51 3.20
N VAL A 90 2.42 3.79 3.64
CA VAL A 90 1.27 2.94 3.32
C VAL A 90 0.21 3.72 2.58
N TYR A 91 -0.24 3.19 1.46
CA TYR A 91 -1.27 3.79 0.62
C TYR A 91 -2.39 2.79 0.38
N LEU A 92 -3.63 3.29 0.33
CA LEU A 92 -4.78 2.44 0.03
C LEU A 92 -5.13 2.55 -1.45
N ALA A 93 -5.41 1.40 -2.06
CA ALA A 93 -5.85 1.30 -3.45
C ALA A 93 -7.34 1.01 -3.45
N CYS A 94 -8.15 1.98 -3.86
CA CYS A 94 -9.59 1.92 -3.70
C CYS A 94 -10.30 1.79 -5.04
N GLU A 95 -11.34 0.98 -5.08
CA GLU A 95 -12.15 0.86 -6.29
C GLU A 95 -12.95 2.15 -6.52
N ALA A 96 -13.18 2.47 -7.80
CA ALA A 96 -13.94 3.65 -8.20
C ALA A 96 -15.45 3.42 -8.00
N GLY A 97 -16.22 4.49 -8.02
CA GLY A 97 -17.67 4.40 -7.99
C GLY A 97 -18.30 4.49 -6.61
N HIS A 98 -17.53 4.88 -5.61
CA HIS A 98 -18.01 4.96 -4.23
C HIS A 98 -17.64 6.29 -3.58
N PRO A 99 -18.20 7.43 -4.11
CA PRO A 99 -17.83 8.74 -3.58
C PRO A 99 -18.21 8.92 -2.10
N GLU A 100 -19.15 8.15 -1.61
CA GLU A 100 -19.57 8.19 -0.21
C GLU A 100 -18.44 7.72 0.74
N ARG A 101 -17.41 7.05 0.21
CA ARG A 101 -16.29 6.57 1.01
C ARG A 101 -15.16 7.57 1.13
N LEU A 102 -15.19 8.61 0.30
CA LEU A 102 -14.12 9.61 0.28
C LEU A 102 -13.87 10.27 1.63
N PRO A 103 -14.91 10.69 2.40
CA PRO A 103 -14.64 11.29 3.71
C PRO A 103 -13.88 10.37 4.66
N ALA A 104 -14.15 9.07 4.63
CA ALA A 104 -13.44 8.13 5.50
C ALA A 104 -11.97 8.02 5.10
N LEU A 105 -11.67 8.04 3.80
CA LEU A 105 -10.30 7.99 3.31
C LEU A 105 -9.53 9.26 3.69
N GLU A 106 -10.17 10.41 3.51
CA GLU A 106 -9.55 11.69 3.87
C GLU A 106 -9.29 11.76 5.37
N LYS A 107 -10.22 11.25 6.17
CA LYS A 107 -10.04 11.20 7.61
C LYS A 107 -8.86 10.32 8.01
N ALA A 108 -8.69 9.19 7.34
CA ALA A 108 -7.58 8.28 7.63
C ALA A 108 -6.23 8.97 7.35
N VAL A 109 -6.15 9.74 6.26
CA VAL A 109 -4.93 10.49 5.95
C VAL A 109 -4.72 11.59 6.99
N GLU A 110 -5.77 12.32 7.32
CA GLU A 110 -5.71 13.41 8.29
C GLU A 110 -5.23 12.94 9.65
N LEU A 111 -5.69 11.76 10.08
CA LEU A 111 -5.30 11.17 11.36
C LEU A 111 -3.93 10.51 11.30
N GLY A 112 -3.29 10.47 10.15
CA GLY A 112 -1.97 9.86 10.01
C GLY A 112 -1.98 8.34 10.02
N LEU A 113 -3.14 7.71 9.79
CA LEU A 113 -3.23 6.26 9.76
C LEU A 113 -2.62 5.68 8.48
N ILE A 114 -2.73 6.43 7.40
CA ILE A 114 -2.15 6.06 6.10
C ILE A 114 -1.49 7.31 5.52
N ASP A 115 -0.62 7.10 4.54
CA ASP A 115 0.09 8.21 3.91
C ASP A 115 -0.67 8.79 2.72
N GLY A 116 -1.61 8.03 2.17
CA GLY A 116 -2.42 8.50 1.06
C GLY A 116 -3.24 7.38 0.48
N TYR A 117 -3.92 7.67 -0.62
CA TYR A 117 -4.75 6.68 -1.31
C TYR A 117 -4.90 7.08 -2.77
N PHE A 118 -5.38 6.15 -3.58
CA PHE A 118 -5.82 6.48 -4.94
C PHE A 118 -7.11 5.72 -5.22
N ILE A 119 -7.90 6.24 -6.15
CA ILE A 119 -9.19 5.68 -6.52
C ILE A 119 -9.14 5.30 -7.99
N GLY A 120 -9.52 4.06 -8.29
CA GLY A 120 -9.44 3.55 -9.65
C GLY A 120 -8.04 3.02 -9.94
N GLU A 121 -7.43 3.50 -11.01
CA GLU A 121 -6.12 3.02 -11.42
C GLU A 121 -5.00 3.92 -10.93
N LEU A 122 -3.93 3.30 -10.45
CA LEU A 122 -2.72 4.04 -10.12
C LEU A 122 -2.01 4.40 -11.41
N THR A 123 -1.81 5.71 -11.62
CA THR A 123 -1.10 6.16 -12.82
C THR A 123 0.41 6.02 -12.63
N ALA A 124 1.12 5.86 -13.75
CA ALA A 124 2.58 5.80 -13.71
C ALA A 124 3.18 7.05 -13.06
N ARG A 125 2.59 8.21 -13.36
CA ARG A 125 3.05 9.47 -12.78
C ARG A 125 2.95 9.47 -11.26
N GLN A 126 1.81 9.06 -10.71
CA GLN A 126 1.62 9.03 -9.27
C GLN A 126 2.55 8.02 -8.61
N ALA A 127 2.67 6.85 -9.22
CA ALA A 127 3.55 5.81 -8.68
C ALA A 127 5.00 6.29 -8.65
N ARG A 128 5.46 6.95 -9.71
CA ARG A 128 6.82 7.48 -9.75
C ARG A 128 7.06 8.55 -8.70
N LEU A 129 6.05 9.39 -8.45
CA LEU A 129 6.16 10.42 -7.41
C LEU A 129 6.32 9.76 -6.03
N TRP A 130 5.51 8.78 -5.72
CA TRP A 130 5.58 8.09 -4.43
C TRP A 130 6.90 7.34 -4.27
N LEU A 131 7.36 6.68 -5.34
CA LEU A 131 8.63 5.96 -5.29
C LEU A 131 9.82 6.91 -5.15
N ALA A 132 9.79 8.04 -5.85
CA ALA A 132 10.86 9.04 -5.74
C ALA A 132 10.93 9.61 -4.34
N GLU A 133 9.78 9.88 -3.73
CA GLU A 133 9.74 10.41 -2.37
C GLU A 133 10.23 9.37 -1.36
N THR A 134 9.85 8.12 -1.54
CA THR A 134 10.32 7.03 -0.71
C THR A 134 11.85 6.91 -0.79
N GLN A 135 12.40 6.97 -1.99
CA GLN A 135 13.83 6.86 -2.18
C GLN A 135 14.56 8.05 -1.58
N ARG A 136 14.00 9.26 -1.69
CA ARG A 136 14.59 10.44 -1.08
C ARG A 136 14.68 10.29 0.45
N GLN A 137 13.63 9.76 1.07
CA GLN A 137 13.64 9.53 2.51
C GLN A 137 14.68 8.50 2.92
N ARG A 138 14.85 7.46 2.11
CA ARG A 138 15.87 6.45 2.37
C ARG A 138 17.28 7.07 2.35
N ARG A 139 17.53 7.98 1.42
CA ARG A 139 18.83 8.66 1.33
C ARG A 139 19.07 9.54 2.55
N MET A 140 18.03 10.19 3.04
CA MET A 140 18.15 11.06 4.19
C MET A 140 18.45 10.31 5.47
N ARG A 141 18.06 9.04 5.56
CA ARG A 141 18.32 8.21 6.72
C ARG A 141 19.68 7.52 6.71
N SER A 142 20.35 7.47 5.58
CA SER A 142 21.62 6.77 5.47
C SER A 142 22.87 7.68 5.61
#